data_6c4a059507a8653b387b061b9d80ede0
#
_entry.id   6c4a059507a8653b387b061b9d80ede0
#
_cell.length_a   1.000
_cell.length_b   1.000
_cell.length_c   1.000
_cell.angle_alpha   90.00
_cell.angle_beta   90.00
_cell.angle_gamma   90.00
#
_symmetry.space_group_name_H-M   'P 1'
#
loop_
_entity.id
_entity.type
_entity.pdbx_description
1 polymer ?
#
loop_
_entity_poly.entity_id
_entity_poly.type
_entity_poly.pdbx_seq_one_letter_code
_entity_poly.pdbx_strand_id
1 'polypeptide(L)'
;AIDLVYKVLEKSVGGEVFVRKSPSMKITNLAKAINNNAKIIKTGIRPGEKIHEQMIGKDEANNTFEFKDFFVIIPTILNKSRFNKLLKNSKRVKSNFEYSSDLNKKWISNKDFKKWLSDYLKDKNILN
;
A
#
# COMPACT_ATOMS: atom_id res chain seq x y z
N ALA A 1 -0.43 -9.23 1.40
CA ALA A 1 1.03 -9.14 1.39
C ALA A 1 1.65 -10.34 0.64
N ILE A 2 1.33 -11.57 1.03
CA ILE A 2 1.90 -12.81 0.45
C ILE A 2 1.79 -12.85 -1.08
N ASP A 3 0.62 -12.56 -1.65
CA ASP A 3 0.40 -12.56 -3.11
C ASP A 3 1.34 -11.59 -3.87
N LEU A 4 1.70 -10.45 -3.23
CA LEU A 4 2.66 -9.54 -3.84
C LEU A 4 4.06 -10.14 -3.85
N VAL A 5 4.46 -10.82 -2.76
CA VAL A 5 5.77 -11.50 -2.69
C VAL A 5 5.91 -12.52 -3.81
N TYR A 6 4.90 -13.37 -4.03
CA TYR A 6 4.92 -14.32 -5.16
C TYR A 6 5.01 -13.62 -6.51
N LYS A 7 4.25 -12.54 -6.72
CA LYS A 7 4.35 -11.75 -7.96
C LYS A 7 5.73 -11.12 -8.16
N VAL A 8 6.37 -10.68 -7.07
CA VAL A 8 7.73 -10.14 -7.11
C VAL A 8 8.72 -11.23 -7.51
N LEU A 9 8.67 -12.39 -6.87
CA LEU A 9 9.55 -13.52 -7.18
C LEU A 9 9.41 -13.97 -8.65
N GLU A 10 8.20 -13.94 -9.20
CA GLU A 10 7.92 -14.32 -10.59
C GLU A 10 8.39 -13.27 -11.62
N LYS A 11 8.27 -11.97 -11.29
CA LYS A 11 8.40 -10.88 -12.26
C LYS A 11 9.63 -10.00 -12.07
N SER A 12 10.27 -10.05 -10.92
CA SER A 12 11.41 -9.20 -10.61
C SER A 12 12.58 -9.45 -11.57
N VAL A 13 13.18 -8.34 -11.97
CA VAL A 13 14.40 -8.32 -12.79
C VAL A 13 15.62 -8.04 -11.91
N GLY A 14 15.39 -7.47 -10.72
CA GLY A 14 16.36 -7.14 -9.68
C GLY A 14 16.65 -5.65 -9.58
N GLY A 15 16.50 -5.14 -8.37
CA GLY A 15 16.75 -3.75 -7.99
C GLY A 15 15.52 -2.84 -8.00
N GLU A 16 14.42 -3.21 -8.64
CA GLU A 16 13.15 -2.46 -8.59
C GLU A 16 12.40 -2.67 -7.27
N VAL A 17 11.57 -1.68 -6.91
CA VAL A 17 10.73 -1.72 -5.71
C VAL A 17 9.27 -1.86 -6.11
N PHE A 18 8.59 -2.87 -5.56
CA PHE A 18 7.16 -3.09 -5.76
C PHE A 18 6.37 -2.51 -4.60
N VAL A 19 5.43 -1.62 -4.89
CA VAL A 19 4.58 -0.96 -3.91
C VAL A 19 3.12 -1.36 -4.14
N ARG A 20 2.52 -2.07 -3.17
CA ARG A 20 1.13 -2.51 -3.28
C ARG A 20 0.16 -1.34 -3.16
N LYS A 21 -0.88 -1.32 -3.98
CA LYS A 21 -2.03 -0.43 -3.81
C LYS A 21 -2.91 -0.97 -2.68
N SER A 22 -2.82 -0.35 -1.51
CA SER A 22 -3.62 -0.71 -0.34
C SER A 22 -4.65 0.38 -0.04
N PRO A 23 -5.85 0.03 0.44
CA PRO A 23 -6.80 1.04 0.87
C PRO A 23 -6.33 1.73 2.15
N SER A 24 -6.71 2.98 2.32
CA SER A 24 -6.49 3.73 3.57
C SER A 24 -7.66 3.57 4.53
N MET A 25 -7.39 3.71 5.82
CA MET A 25 -8.39 3.73 6.87
C MET A 25 -7.92 4.62 8.02
N LYS A 26 -8.82 5.42 8.61
CA LYS A 26 -8.48 6.16 9.83
C LYS A 26 -8.25 5.18 10.97
N ILE A 27 -7.15 5.37 11.72
CA ILE A 27 -6.78 4.46 12.82
C ILE A 27 -7.85 4.42 13.92
N THR A 28 -8.53 5.55 14.16
CA THR A 28 -9.67 5.61 15.08
C THR A 28 -10.86 4.76 14.61
N ASN A 29 -11.08 4.69 13.30
CA ASN A 29 -12.12 3.85 12.71
C ASN A 29 -11.74 2.38 12.79
N LEU A 30 -10.46 2.05 12.59
CA LEU A 30 -9.92 0.71 12.76
C LEU A 30 -10.14 0.21 14.20
N ALA A 31 -9.76 1.01 15.20
CA ALA A 31 -9.97 0.68 16.63
C ALA A 31 -11.45 0.40 16.94
N LYS A 32 -12.36 1.27 16.49
CA LYS A 32 -13.81 1.10 16.67
C LYS A 32 -14.39 -0.07 15.88
N ALA A 33 -13.78 -0.44 14.76
CA ALA A 33 -14.23 -1.59 13.97
C ALA A 33 -13.90 -2.90 14.68
N ILE A 34 -12.76 -2.97 15.38
CA ILE A 34 -12.33 -4.13 16.18
C ILE A 34 -13.14 -4.19 17.48
N ASN A 35 -13.22 -3.08 18.21
CA ASN A 35 -14.01 -2.98 19.44
C ASN A 35 -14.77 -1.66 19.46
N ASN A 36 -16.09 -1.73 19.37
CA ASN A 36 -16.96 -0.54 19.33
C ASN A 36 -16.89 0.30 20.60
N ASN A 37 -16.58 -0.35 21.74
CA ASN A 37 -16.47 0.28 23.05
C ASN A 37 -15.03 0.72 23.39
N ALA A 38 -14.09 0.65 22.43
CA ALA A 38 -12.71 1.04 22.65
C ALA A 38 -12.60 2.50 23.08
N LYS A 39 -11.96 2.75 24.23
CA LYS A 39 -11.63 4.09 24.72
C LYS A 39 -10.40 4.58 23.96
N ILE A 40 -10.54 5.68 23.23
CA ILE A 40 -9.47 6.28 22.44
C ILE A 40 -8.85 7.42 23.24
N ILE A 41 -7.55 7.36 23.48
CA ILE A 41 -6.76 8.40 24.17
C ILE A 41 -5.78 8.99 23.16
N LYS A 42 -5.77 10.31 23.03
CA LYS A 42 -4.79 11.04 22.21
C LYS A 42 -3.54 11.29 23.05
N THR A 43 -2.42 10.72 22.66
CA THR A 43 -1.13 10.83 23.39
C THR A 43 -0.16 11.84 22.75
N GLY A 44 -0.52 12.43 21.59
CA GLY A 44 0.36 13.26 20.78
C GLY A 44 1.21 12.42 19.82
N ILE A 45 2.06 13.10 19.07
CA ILE A 45 2.99 12.52 18.10
C ILE A 45 4.34 12.37 18.77
N ARG A 46 4.94 11.19 18.70
CA ARG A 46 6.30 10.93 19.19
C ARG A 46 7.34 11.38 18.16
N PRO A 47 8.56 11.71 18.57
CA PRO A 47 9.66 11.99 17.63
C PRO A 47 9.81 10.85 16.61
N GLY A 48 9.83 11.21 15.32
CA GLY A 48 9.92 10.25 14.22
C GLY A 48 8.62 9.63 13.73
N GLU A 49 7.48 9.82 14.44
CA GLU A 49 6.17 9.39 13.97
C GLU A 49 5.63 10.34 12.90
N LYS A 50 4.89 9.78 11.94
CA LYS A 50 4.17 10.53 10.90
C LYS A 50 2.67 10.33 11.04
N ILE A 51 1.88 11.38 10.78
CA ILE A 51 0.41 11.28 10.75
C ILE A 51 -0.02 10.49 9.52
N HIS A 52 0.70 10.66 8.41
CA HIS A 52 0.42 10.02 7.14
C HIS A 52 1.65 9.25 6.66
N GLU A 53 1.44 8.00 6.27
CA GLU A 53 2.49 7.16 5.70
C GLU A 53 2.64 7.43 4.21
N GLN A 54 3.84 7.74 3.78
CA GLN A 54 4.20 7.94 2.39
C GLN A 54 4.88 6.67 1.85
N MET A 55 4.30 6.11 0.78
CA MET A 55 4.80 4.90 0.13
C MET A 55 5.60 5.22 -1.13
N ILE A 56 5.30 6.32 -1.82
CA ILE A 56 6.00 6.81 -3.00
C ILE A 56 6.09 8.33 -2.90
N GLY A 57 7.31 8.86 -2.93
CA GLY A 57 7.58 10.28 -2.90
C GLY A 57 7.51 10.91 -4.30
N LYS A 58 7.39 12.26 -4.34
CA LYS A 58 7.40 13.03 -5.60
C LYS A 58 8.72 12.89 -6.37
N ASP A 59 9.81 12.73 -5.67
CA ASP A 59 11.15 12.50 -6.23
C ASP A 59 11.25 11.15 -6.97
N GLU A 60 10.48 10.15 -6.55
CA GLU A 60 10.41 8.83 -7.17
C GLU A 60 9.44 8.77 -8.36
N ALA A 61 8.54 9.76 -8.49
CA ALA A 61 7.47 9.76 -9.49
C ALA A 61 7.98 9.53 -10.92
N ASN A 62 9.11 10.15 -11.28
CA ASN A 62 9.68 10.03 -12.63
C ASN A 62 10.17 8.60 -12.98
N ASN A 63 10.33 7.75 -11.99
CA ASN A 63 10.76 6.36 -12.16
C ASN A 63 9.69 5.35 -11.71
N THR A 64 8.48 5.84 -11.43
CA THR A 64 7.35 5.03 -10.97
C THR A 64 6.42 4.68 -12.11
N PHE A 65 6.04 3.41 -12.16
CA PHE A 65 5.13 2.83 -13.14
C PHE A 65 3.94 2.17 -12.44
N GLU A 66 2.75 2.46 -12.94
CA GLU A 66 1.48 1.99 -12.39
C GLU A 66 0.99 0.74 -13.09
N PHE A 67 0.69 -0.29 -12.32
CA PHE A 67 -0.07 -1.48 -12.70
C PHE A 67 -1.46 -1.47 -12.05
N LYS A 68 -2.29 -2.46 -12.35
CA LYS A 68 -3.63 -2.59 -11.77
C LYS A 68 -3.62 -2.60 -10.24
N ASP A 69 -2.76 -3.41 -9.62
CA ASP A 69 -2.79 -3.71 -8.18
C ASP A 69 -1.56 -3.20 -7.41
N PHE A 70 -0.55 -2.69 -8.10
CA PHE A 70 0.72 -2.24 -7.51
C PHE A 70 1.39 -1.17 -8.38
N PHE A 71 2.41 -0.54 -7.82
CA PHE A 71 3.37 0.30 -8.54
C PHE A 71 4.73 -0.38 -8.57
N VAL A 72 5.56 -0.03 -9.53
CA VAL A 72 6.97 -0.42 -9.60
C VAL A 72 7.82 0.85 -9.72
N ILE A 73 8.80 0.97 -8.84
CA ILE A 73 9.80 2.05 -8.88
C ILE A 73 11.09 1.46 -9.45
N ILE A 74 11.59 2.05 -10.52
CA ILE A 74 12.83 1.63 -11.15
C ILE A 74 13.99 2.47 -10.61
N PRO A 75 15.09 1.85 -10.12
CA PRO A 75 16.25 2.60 -9.66
C PRO A 75 16.84 3.48 -10.77
N THR A 76 17.19 4.72 -10.43
CA THR A 76 17.78 5.67 -11.39
C THR A 76 19.14 5.26 -11.91
N ILE A 77 19.89 4.50 -11.10
CA ILE A 77 21.24 4.03 -11.43
C ILE A 77 21.27 2.86 -12.42
N LEU A 78 20.12 2.20 -12.66
CA LEU A 78 20.04 1.05 -13.55
C LEU A 78 19.52 1.45 -14.94
N ASN A 79 20.02 0.77 -15.97
CA ASN A 79 19.55 1.00 -17.34
C ASN A 79 18.08 0.58 -17.47
N LYS A 80 17.22 1.53 -17.87
CA LYS A 80 15.77 1.31 -17.99
C LYS A 80 15.40 0.23 -19.01
N SER A 81 16.21 0.01 -20.04
CA SER A 81 15.97 -1.03 -21.05
C SER A 81 15.86 -2.44 -20.46
N ARG A 82 16.55 -2.69 -19.35
CA ARG A 82 16.48 -3.95 -18.60
C ARG A 82 15.05 -4.28 -18.13
N PHE A 83 14.24 -3.27 -17.88
CA PHE A 83 12.89 -3.39 -17.34
C PHE A 83 11.78 -3.37 -18.40
N ASN A 84 12.11 -3.25 -19.68
CA ASN A 84 11.12 -3.14 -20.78
C ASN A 84 10.08 -4.27 -20.75
N LYS A 85 10.51 -5.51 -20.53
CA LYS A 85 9.63 -6.69 -20.45
C LYS A 85 8.69 -6.59 -19.24
N LEU A 86 9.20 -6.19 -18.06
CA LEU A 86 8.42 -5.98 -16.84
C LEU A 86 7.38 -4.89 -17.04
N LEU A 87 7.75 -3.78 -17.68
CA LEU A 87 6.93 -2.58 -17.81
C LEU A 87 5.92 -2.62 -18.97
N LYS A 88 5.89 -3.66 -19.78
CA LYS A 88 5.08 -3.74 -21.03
C LYS A 88 3.60 -3.38 -20.82
N ASN A 89 3.00 -3.73 -19.68
CA ASN A 89 1.58 -3.50 -19.38
C ASN A 89 1.38 -2.46 -18.26
N SER A 90 2.32 -1.55 -18.08
CA SER A 90 2.26 -0.48 -17.09
C SER A 90 2.06 0.88 -17.73
N LYS A 91 1.68 1.87 -16.92
CA LYS A 91 1.63 3.28 -17.28
C LYS A 91 2.57 4.06 -16.38
N ARG A 92 3.37 4.96 -16.95
CA ARG A 92 4.17 5.88 -16.14
C ARG A 92 3.23 6.83 -15.40
N VAL A 93 3.47 7.06 -14.10
CA VAL A 93 2.70 8.04 -13.33
C VAL A 93 3.08 9.47 -13.73
N LYS A 94 2.28 10.46 -13.34
CA LYS A 94 2.59 11.88 -13.57
C LYS A 94 3.82 12.30 -12.76
N SER A 95 4.57 13.29 -13.23
CA SER A 95 5.81 13.78 -12.60
C SER A 95 5.63 14.30 -11.17
N ASN A 96 4.42 14.76 -10.81
CA ASN A 96 4.07 15.22 -9.46
C ASN A 96 3.30 14.19 -8.66
N PHE A 97 3.33 12.92 -9.07
CA PHE A 97 2.62 11.84 -8.39
C PHE A 97 3.23 11.58 -7.01
N GLU A 98 2.34 11.34 -6.07
CA GLU A 98 2.68 10.92 -4.72
C GLU A 98 1.67 9.86 -4.27
N TYR A 99 2.14 8.85 -3.55
CA TYR A 99 1.29 7.83 -2.98
C TYR A 99 1.48 7.79 -1.47
N SER A 100 0.51 8.35 -0.76
CA SER A 100 0.49 8.43 0.71
C SER A 100 -0.89 8.09 1.26
N SER A 101 -0.97 7.83 2.55
CA SER A 101 -2.19 7.37 3.19
C SER A 101 -3.34 8.38 3.15
N ASP A 102 -3.04 9.69 3.12
CA ASP A 102 -4.03 10.80 3.05
C ASP A 102 -4.49 11.11 1.63
N LEU A 103 -3.56 11.01 0.64
CA LEU A 103 -3.86 11.27 -0.77
C LEU A 103 -4.46 10.05 -1.49
N ASN A 104 -4.56 8.93 -0.82
CA ASN A 104 -5.11 7.70 -1.40
C ASN A 104 -6.60 7.86 -1.73
N LYS A 105 -6.96 7.52 -2.96
CA LYS A 105 -8.35 7.56 -3.43
C LYS A 105 -9.20 6.40 -2.92
N LYS A 106 -8.56 5.30 -2.52
CA LYS A 106 -9.25 4.09 -2.05
C LYS A 106 -9.28 4.05 -0.52
N TRP A 107 -10.44 4.25 0.03
CA TRP A 107 -10.70 4.15 1.48
C TRP A 107 -11.57 2.95 1.78
N ILE A 108 -11.30 2.26 2.89
CA ILE A 108 -12.14 1.18 3.38
C ILE A 108 -13.09 1.69 4.46
N SER A 109 -14.37 1.34 4.36
CA SER A 109 -15.37 1.68 5.37
C SER A 109 -15.26 0.76 6.60
N ASN A 110 -15.80 1.19 7.75
CA ASN A 110 -15.88 0.34 8.94
C ASN A 110 -16.67 -0.95 8.67
N LYS A 111 -17.72 -0.88 7.87
CA LYS A 111 -18.56 -2.03 7.51
C LYS A 111 -17.76 -3.05 6.70
N ASP A 112 -17.06 -2.57 5.66
CA ASP A 112 -16.28 -3.44 4.78
C ASP A 112 -15.09 -4.06 5.52
N PHE A 113 -14.44 -3.27 6.40
CA PHE A 113 -13.35 -3.78 7.23
C PHE A 113 -13.84 -4.85 8.22
N LYS A 114 -14.98 -4.64 8.90
CA LYS A 114 -15.58 -5.65 9.80
C LYS A 114 -15.91 -6.92 9.07
N LYS A 115 -16.50 -6.83 7.88
CA LYS A 115 -16.80 -7.98 7.03
C LYS A 115 -15.51 -8.74 6.68
N TRP A 116 -14.51 -8.04 6.16
CA TRP A 116 -13.22 -8.63 5.83
C TRP A 116 -12.56 -9.32 7.05
N LEU A 117 -12.58 -8.65 8.22
CA LEU A 117 -12.02 -9.21 9.44
C LEU A 117 -12.77 -10.49 9.87
N SER A 118 -14.10 -10.48 9.84
CA SER A 118 -14.91 -11.65 10.17
C SER A 118 -14.62 -12.83 9.24
N ASP A 119 -14.56 -12.57 7.92
CA ASP A 119 -14.27 -13.59 6.92
C ASP A 119 -12.85 -14.16 7.12
N TYR A 120 -11.86 -13.30 7.40
CA TYR A 120 -10.49 -13.69 7.68
C TYR A 120 -10.35 -14.55 8.95
N LEU A 121 -11.06 -14.20 10.04
CA LEU A 121 -11.01 -14.93 11.31
C LEU A 121 -11.67 -16.31 11.18
N LYS A 122 -12.76 -16.43 10.42
CA LYS A 122 -13.40 -17.71 10.11
C LYS A 122 -12.49 -18.62 9.29
N ASP A 123 -11.87 -18.08 8.25
CA ASP A 123 -10.94 -18.84 7.37
C ASP A 123 -9.72 -19.37 8.12
N LYS A 124 -9.32 -18.71 9.20
CA LYS A 124 -8.20 -19.11 10.08
C LYS A 124 -8.60 -19.96 11.28
N ASN A 125 -9.89 -20.34 11.41
CA ASN A 125 -10.41 -21.05 12.58
C ASN A 125 -10.07 -20.38 13.93
N ILE A 126 -9.97 -19.05 13.96
CA ILE A 126 -9.65 -18.27 15.17
C ILE A 126 -10.93 -17.94 15.97
N LEU A 127 -12.07 -17.98 15.30
CA LEU A 127 -13.40 -17.91 15.93
C LEU A 127 -14.07 -19.26 15.78
N ASN A 128 -14.05 -20.05 16.84
CA ASN A 128 -14.98 -21.15 17.09
C ASN A 128 -16.24 -20.59 17.73
#